data_b80d3c261468d66afd5725c422225c3a
#
_entry.id   b80d3c261468d66afd5725c422225c3a
#
_cell.length_a   1.000
_cell.length_b   1.000
_cell.length_c   1.000
_cell.angle_alpha   90.00
_cell.angle_beta   90.00
_cell.angle_gamma   90.00
#
_symmetry.space_group_name_H-M   'P 1'
#
loop_
_entity.id
_entity.type
_entity.pdbx_description
1 polymer ?
#
loop_
_entity_poly.entity_id
_entity_poly.type
_entity_poly.pdbx_seq_one_letter_code
_entity_poly.pdbx_strand_id
1 'polypeptide(L)' 'MDIEKHLIITGTSKTSWEDAIAKTIEEASKTIDYISSIKVLERRAKIDANKISEYFVDLDLTFIIDLNRKDDK' A
#
# COMPACT_ATOMS: atom_id res chain seq x y z
N MET A 1 2.09 -19.73 -15.70
CA MET A 1 0.94 -18.87 -15.58
C MET A 1 0.99 -18.10 -14.30
N ASP A 2 0.72 -16.81 -14.35
CA ASP A 2 0.77 -15.96 -13.17
C ASP A 2 -0.64 -15.54 -12.79
N ILE A 3 -0.84 -15.36 -11.53
CA ILE A 3 -2.10 -14.85 -11.01
C ILE A 3 -1.82 -13.53 -10.34
N GLU A 4 -2.59 -12.52 -10.69
CA GLU A 4 -2.45 -11.21 -10.11
C GLU A 4 -3.48 -11.07 -9.00
N LYS A 5 -3.06 -10.72 -7.84
CA LYS A 5 -3.96 -10.52 -6.71
C LYS A 5 -3.87 -9.09 -6.24
N HIS A 6 -4.95 -8.62 -5.67
CA HIS A 6 -5.05 -7.24 -5.21
C HIS A 6 -5.45 -7.19 -3.75
N LEU A 7 -4.94 -6.21 -3.05
CA LEU A 7 -5.32 -5.97 -1.67
C LEU A 7 -5.48 -4.46 -1.50
N ILE A 8 -6.65 -4.05 -1.04
CA ILE A 8 -6.92 -2.63 -0.83
C ILE A 8 -6.74 -2.32 0.63
N ILE A 9 -5.85 -1.38 0.94
CA ILE A 9 -5.57 -1.01 2.31
C ILE A 9 -5.46 0.51 2.41
N THR A 10 -5.59 1.01 3.62
CA THR A 10 -5.47 2.45 3.89
C THR A 10 -4.25 2.66 4.77
N GLY A 11 -3.38 3.56 4.35
CA GLY A 11 -2.23 3.95 5.14
C GLY A 11 -2.39 5.37 5.64
N THR A 12 -1.72 5.69 6.73
CA THR A 12 -1.80 7.01 7.31
C THR A 12 -0.42 7.53 7.67
N SER A 13 -0.30 8.83 7.77
CA SER A 13 0.93 9.46 8.20
C SER A 13 0.60 10.86 8.72
N LYS A 14 1.38 11.32 9.66
CA LYS A 14 1.24 12.70 10.11
C LYS A 14 2.19 13.62 9.38
N THR A 15 2.96 13.10 8.45
CA THR A 15 3.97 13.86 7.72
C THR A 15 3.54 14.24 6.31
N SER A 16 3.08 13.28 5.52
CA SER A 16 2.71 13.55 4.13
C SER A 16 2.04 12.32 3.53
N TRP A 17 1.43 12.51 2.35
CA TRP A 17 0.85 11.37 1.63
C TRP A 17 1.95 10.45 1.14
N GLU A 18 3.08 11.01 0.70
CA GLU A 18 4.18 10.18 0.23
C GLU A 18 4.72 9.30 1.36
N ASP A 19 4.80 9.87 2.57
CA ASP A 19 5.27 9.11 3.71
C ASP A 19 4.27 7.99 4.04
N ALA A 20 2.98 8.28 3.93
CA ALA A 20 1.96 7.27 4.17
C ALA A 20 2.09 6.12 3.18
N ILE A 21 2.35 6.44 1.91
CA ILE A 21 2.52 5.40 0.88
C ILE A 21 3.74 4.55 1.20
N ALA A 22 4.86 5.20 1.48
CA ALA A 22 6.10 4.46 1.72
C ALA A 22 5.99 3.55 2.93
N LYS A 23 5.40 4.04 4.00
CA LYS A 23 5.25 3.24 5.21
C LYS A 23 4.30 2.08 5.01
N THR A 24 3.25 2.29 4.21
CA THR A 24 2.28 1.24 3.95
C THR A 24 2.93 0.13 3.14
N ILE A 25 3.73 0.47 2.14
CA ILE A 25 4.43 -0.52 1.34
C ILE A 25 5.41 -1.29 2.22
N GLU A 26 6.13 -0.58 3.06
CA GLU A 26 7.10 -1.21 3.94
C GLU A 26 6.42 -2.21 4.86
N GLU A 27 5.30 -1.82 5.44
CA GLU A 27 4.59 -2.69 6.35
C GLU A 27 4.00 -3.90 5.62
N ALA A 28 3.42 -3.67 4.44
CA ALA A 28 2.82 -4.75 3.66
C ALA A 28 3.88 -5.75 3.20
N SER A 29 5.09 -5.27 2.94
CA SER A 29 6.13 -6.16 2.43
C SER A 29 6.63 -7.13 3.49
N LYS A 30 6.22 -6.96 4.73
CA LYS A 30 6.58 -7.92 5.76
C LYS A 30 5.82 -9.23 5.61
N THR A 31 4.66 -9.20 4.96
CA THR A 31 3.88 -10.41 4.76
C THR A 31 3.67 -10.75 3.31
N ILE A 32 3.91 -9.81 2.39
CA ILE A 32 3.75 -10.06 0.97
C ILE A 32 5.11 -9.99 0.33
N ASP A 33 5.57 -11.09 -0.25
CA ASP A 33 6.91 -11.13 -0.78
C ASP A 33 7.12 -10.29 -2.01
N TYR A 34 6.20 -10.27 -2.93
CA TYR A 34 6.45 -9.63 -4.21
C TYR A 34 5.31 -8.69 -4.57
N ILE A 35 5.39 -7.48 -4.07
CA ILE A 35 4.46 -6.44 -4.46
C ILE A 35 4.95 -5.90 -5.79
N SER A 36 4.12 -6.02 -6.83
CA SER A 36 4.56 -5.62 -8.16
C SER A 36 4.18 -4.20 -8.49
N SER A 37 3.10 -3.69 -7.94
CA SER A 37 2.71 -2.31 -8.21
C SER A 37 1.71 -1.84 -7.19
N ILE A 38 1.50 -0.54 -7.15
CA ILE A 38 0.44 0.04 -6.34
C ILE A 38 -0.31 1.04 -7.18
N LYS A 39 -1.56 1.26 -6.83
CA LYS A 39 -2.35 2.30 -7.43
C LYS A 39 -2.91 3.11 -6.29
N VAL A 40 -2.75 4.42 -6.33
CA VAL A 40 -3.32 5.29 -5.32
C VAL A 40 -4.75 5.55 -5.71
N LEU A 41 -5.67 5.07 -4.89
CA LEU A 41 -7.10 5.22 -5.19
C LEU A 41 -7.60 6.57 -4.74
N GLU A 42 -7.19 7.00 -3.57
CA GLU A 42 -7.67 8.25 -3.04
C GLU A 42 -6.73 8.79 -1.98
N ARG A 43 -6.59 10.10 -1.96
CA ARG A 43 -5.85 10.78 -0.90
C ARG A 43 -6.86 11.57 -0.10
N ARG A 44 -6.79 11.45 1.20
CA ARG A 44 -7.69 12.14 2.11
C ARG A 44 -6.87 12.78 3.20
N ALA A 45 -7.44 13.70 3.91
CA ALA A 45 -6.76 14.36 5.01
C ALA A 45 -7.75 14.63 6.13
N LYS A 46 -7.28 14.53 7.34
CA LYS A 46 -8.07 14.92 8.50
C LYS A 46 -7.70 16.36 8.83
N ILE A 47 -8.70 17.16 9.05
CA ILE A 47 -8.50 18.58 9.33
C ILE A 47 -8.82 18.82 10.79
N ASP A 48 -7.94 19.55 11.47
CA ASP A 48 -8.15 19.91 12.86
C ASP A 48 -7.73 21.35 12.99
N ALA A 49 -8.62 22.18 13.46
CA ALA A 49 -8.37 23.62 13.61
C ALA A 49 -7.89 24.23 12.30
N ASN A 50 -8.54 23.84 11.20
CA ASN A 50 -8.26 24.35 9.85
C ASN A 50 -6.87 23.99 9.35
N LYS A 51 -6.25 22.98 9.92
CA LYS A 51 -4.95 22.50 9.44
C LYS A 51 -5.02 21.01 9.25
N ILE A 52 -4.20 20.50 8.34
CA ILE A 52 -4.13 19.06 8.13
C ILE A 52 -3.45 18.44 9.33
N SER A 53 -4.12 17.52 10.00
CA SER A 53 -3.55 16.83 11.14
C SER A 53 -3.08 15.42 10.79
N GLU A 54 -3.63 14.83 9.75
CA GLU A 54 -3.23 13.48 9.38
C GLU A 54 -3.55 13.25 7.91
N TYR A 55 -2.69 12.50 7.23
CA TYR A 55 -2.83 12.19 5.82
C TYR A 55 -3.22 10.74 5.68
N PHE A 56 -4.19 10.47 4.80
CA PHE A 56 -4.66 9.10 4.55
C PHE A 56 -4.53 8.80 3.08
N VAL A 57 -4.08 7.61 2.73
CA VAL A 57 -4.06 7.16 1.34
C VAL A 57 -4.73 5.81 1.26
N ASP A 58 -5.59 5.64 0.25
CA ASP A 58 -6.19 4.35 -0.02
C ASP A 58 -5.43 3.77 -1.19
N LEU A 59 -4.87 2.59 -1.00
CA LEU A 59 -3.99 1.96 -1.99
C LEU A 59 -4.53 0.62 -2.42
N ASP A 60 -4.35 0.34 -3.70
CA ASP A 60 -4.63 -0.99 -4.24
C ASP A 60 -3.26 -1.59 -4.52
N LEU A 61 -2.86 -2.56 -3.72
CA LEU A 61 -1.60 -3.25 -3.91
C LEU A 61 -1.81 -4.43 -4.83
N THR A 62 -0.95 -4.56 -5.82
CA THR A 62 -0.98 -5.70 -6.73
C THR A 62 0.23 -6.57 -6.47
N PHE A 63 0.02 -7.85 -6.32
CA PHE A 63 1.13 -8.77 -6.19
C PHE A 63 0.83 -10.00 -7.04
N ILE A 64 1.89 -10.64 -7.49
CA ILE A 64 1.77 -11.70 -8.47
C ILE A 64 2.17 -13.02 -7.84
N ILE A 65 1.34 -14.02 -8.04
CA ILE A 65 1.64 -15.37 -7.62
C ILE A 65 2.00 -16.16 -8.86
N ASP A 66 3.25 -16.64 -8.91
CA ASP A 66 3.71 -17.38 -10.06
C ASP A 66 3.56 -18.85 -9.74
N LEU A 67 2.58 -19.47 -10.34
CA LEU A 67 2.29 -20.87 -10.04
C LEU A 67 3.36 -21.81 -10.50
N ASN A 68 4.27 -21.36 -11.37
CA ASN A 68 5.35 -22.22 -11.79
C ASN A 68 6.61 -22.03 -10.97
N ARG A 69 6.61 -21.13 -9.99
CA ARG A 69 7.79 -20.85 -9.23
C ARG A 69 7.99 -21.91 -8.17
N LYS A 70 9.21 -22.44 -8.08
CA LYS A 70 9.44 -23.41 -7.09
C LYS A 70 9.97 -22.79 -5.92
N ASP A 71 9.51 -21.75 -5.43
CA ASP A 71 10.05 -21.09 -4.39
C ASP A 71 9.72 -21.70 -3.18
N ASP A 72 10.53 -22.01 -2.43
CA ASP A 72 10.28 -22.68 -1.41
C ASP A 72 10.38 -21.96 -0.26
N LYS A 73 10.31 -20.87 -0.14
CA LYS A 73 10.51 -20.22 0.96
C LYS A 73 9.71 -20.41 1.95
#